data_23876af0539160a3eef905110be06f75
#
_entry.id   23876af0539160a3eef905110be06f75
#
_cell.length_a   1.000
_cell.length_b   1.000
_cell.length_c   1.000
_cell.angle_alpha   90.00
_cell.angle_beta   90.00
_cell.angle_gamma   90.00
#
_symmetry.space_group_name_H-M   'P 1'
#
loop_
_entity.id
_entity.type
_entity.pdbx_description
1 polymer ?
#
loop_
_entity_poly.entity_id
_entity_poly.type
_entity_poly.pdbx_seq_one_letter_code
_entity_poly.pdbx_strand_id
1 'polypeptide(L)'
;EMCIRDRLPIIGLGLGGPNSITMDGVIALSLSEHIFYETYTSPIHSETLEWIEMKSQRKPIHLSRNQVEESKELVDLAKETNVSLLIVGDALSATTHVSLLLDCRKNGVECQVIHNASVLTAVAGVLGLQHYNFGPVATLVLPEGNYKPLSPIDKIKTNIENGNHSVVLLDIKADNPDEDPRYMTASQAAEQMIQAGIEKN
;
A
#
# COMPACT_ATOMS: atom_id res chain seq x y z
N GLU A 1 24.42 23.98 5.09
CA GLU A 1 24.45 22.52 5.39
C GLU A 1 23.06 22.15 5.90
N MET A 2 22.28 21.51 5.04
CA MET A 2 20.98 21.02 5.41
C MET A 2 21.20 19.80 6.31
N CYS A 3 20.81 19.91 7.57
CA CYS A 3 20.96 18.82 8.53
C CYS A 3 20.14 17.62 8.02
N ILE A 4 20.83 16.53 7.66
CA ILE A 4 20.23 15.31 7.06
C ILE A 4 19.49 14.47 8.12
N ARG A 5 19.40 14.94 9.36
CA ARG A 5 18.76 14.26 10.49
C ARG A 5 17.30 14.67 10.59
N ASP A 6 16.47 13.78 11.11
CA ASP A 6 15.06 13.98 11.43
C ASP A 6 14.12 13.80 10.22
N ARG A 7 14.36 12.77 9.38
CA ARG A 7 13.53 12.49 8.21
C ARG A 7 12.90 11.12 8.25
N LEU A 8 11.64 11.07 7.83
CA LEU A 8 10.90 9.84 7.60
C LEU A 8 10.38 9.81 6.16
N PRO A 9 11.16 9.36 5.16
CA PRO A 9 10.62 9.07 3.83
C PRO A 9 9.70 7.86 3.84
N ILE A 10 8.50 8.03 3.29
CA ILE A 10 7.58 6.95 2.92
C ILE A 10 7.83 6.65 1.46
N ILE A 11 8.34 5.46 1.16
CA ILE A 11 8.88 5.09 -0.16
C ILE A 11 7.96 4.10 -0.85
N GLY A 12 7.36 4.50 -1.97
CA GLY A 12 6.68 3.59 -2.88
C GLY A 12 7.67 2.72 -3.64
N LEU A 13 7.51 1.40 -3.57
CA LEU A 13 8.38 0.42 -4.24
C LEU A 13 7.98 0.15 -5.69
N GLY A 14 6.80 0.62 -6.12
CA GLY A 14 6.26 0.31 -7.44
C GLY A 14 5.74 -1.12 -7.55
N LEU A 15 5.60 -1.61 -8.79
CA LEU A 15 4.88 -2.85 -9.10
C LEU A 15 5.77 -3.97 -9.66
N GLY A 16 7.04 -3.70 -9.93
CA GLY A 16 7.94 -4.60 -10.67
C GLY A 16 9.13 -5.12 -9.85
N GLY A 17 9.03 -5.19 -8.53
CA GLY A 17 10.14 -5.63 -7.68
C GLY A 17 11.29 -4.60 -7.62
N PRO A 18 12.55 -5.02 -7.40
CA PRO A 18 13.67 -4.10 -7.17
C PRO A 18 13.89 -3.09 -8.30
N ASN A 19 13.64 -3.49 -9.53
CA ASN A 19 13.87 -2.65 -10.73
C ASN A 19 12.85 -1.52 -10.89
N SER A 20 11.76 -1.53 -10.13
CA SER A 20 10.74 -0.47 -10.16
C SER A 20 10.95 0.60 -9.10
N ILE A 21 11.92 0.44 -8.20
CA ILE A 21 12.22 1.44 -7.19
C ILE A 21 12.84 2.67 -7.89
N THR A 22 12.29 3.85 -7.58
CA THR A 22 12.78 5.10 -8.17
C THR A 22 14.20 5.44 -7.69
N MET A 23 14.93 6.27 -8.45
CA MET A 23 16.25 6.73 -8.00
C MET A 23 16.17 7.49 -6.67
N ASP A 24 15.13 8.30 -6.47
CA ASP A 24 14.90 8.99 -5.19
C ASP A 24 14.69 8.01 -4.05
N GLY A 25 13.96 6.91 -4.31
CA GLY A 25 13.80 5.81 -3.37
C GLY A 25 15.13 5.15 -3.01
N VAL A 26 15.97 4.88 -4.00
CA VAL A 26 17.32 4.30 -3.78
C VAL A 26 18.20 5.24 -2.97
N ILE A 27 18.17 6.54 -3.25
CA ILE A 27 18.92 7.56 -2.50
C ILE A 27 18.44 7.60 -1.05
N ALA A 28 17.12 7.66 -0.83
CA ALA A 28 16.56 7.65 0.51
C ALA A 28 16.94 6.40 1.31
N LEU A 29 16.87 5.21 0.69
CA LEU A 29 17.31 3.95 1.29
C LEU A 29 18.79 3.99 1.72
N SER A 30 19.66 4.57 0.89
CA SER A 30 21.11 4.65 1.20
C SER A 30 21.42 5.57 2.38
N LEU A 31 20.53 6.53 2.65
CA LEU A 31 20.66 7.49 3.76
C LEU A 31 19.97 7.02 5.04
N SER A 32 19.17 5.96 4.97
CA SER A 32 18.39 5.45 6.12
C SER A 32 19.25 4.64 7.07
N GLU A 33 19.11 4.90 8.36
CA GLU A 33 19.72 4.11 9.44
C GLU A 33 18.81 2.94 9.83
N HIS A 34 17.48 3.16 9.74
CA HIS A 34 16.46 2.15 9.97
C HIS A 34 15.52 2.10 8.77
N ILE A 35 15.24 0.89 8.31
CA ILE A 35 14.34 0.62 7.18
C ILE A 35 13.25 -0.30 7.67
N PHE A 36 12.01 0.17 7.56
CA PHE A 36 10.82 -0.58 7.92
C PHE A 36 9.98 -0.89 6.69
N TYR A 37 9.20 -1.97 6.75
CA TYR A 37 8.22 -2.32 5.73
C TYR A 37 6.98 -2.93 6.37
N GLU A 38 5.86 -2.84 5.67
CA GLU A 38 4.61 -3.48 6.03
C GLU A 38 4.13 -4.42 4.91
N THR A 39 3.24 -5.35 5.25
CA THR A 39 2.67 -6.32 4.30
C THR A 39 1.15 -6.41 4.37
N TYR A 40 0.51 -5.58 5.19
CA TYR A 40 -0.94 -5.58 5.34
C TYR A 40 -1.68 -4.85 4.21
N THR A 41 -0.99 -4.00 3.44
CA THR A 41 -1.57 -3.38 2.24
C THR A 41 -1.24 -4.19 0.98
N SER A 42 -0.06 -4.81 0.90
CA SER A 42 0.35 -5.67 -0.20
C SER A 42 1.55 -6.54 0.19
N PRO A 43 1.60 -7.80 -0.26
CA PRO A 43 2.77 -8.64 -0.01
C PRO A 43 4.00 -8.09 -0.72
N ILE A 44 5.16 -8.22 -0.08
CA ILE A 44 6.46 -7.90 -0.66
C ILE A 44 7.24 -9.18 -0.95
N HIS A 45 7.89 -9.26 -2.12
CA HIS A 45 8.71 -10.40 -2.48
C HIS A 45 10.05 -10.39 -1.73
N SER A 46 10.52 -11.56 -1.28
CA SER A 46 11.80 -11.73 -0.59
C SER A 46 12.98 -11.15 -1.37
N GLU A 47 12.99 -11.36 -2.70
CA GLU A 47 14.00 -10.78 -3.60
C GLU A 47 14.13 -9.26 -3.48
N THR A 48 12.99 -8.57 -3.30
CA THR A 48 12.98 -7.11 -3.11
C THR A 48 13.62 -6.73 -1.78
N LEU A 49 13.29 -7.44 -0.70
CA LEU A 49 13.89 -7.20 0.62
C LEU A 49 15.39 -7.49 0.63
N GLU A 50 15.82 -8.59 0.03
CA GLU A 50 17.23 -8.97 -0.13
C GLU A 50 18.02 -7.90 -0.91
N TRP A 51 17.43 -7.40 -2.01
CA TRP A 51 18.02 -6.32 -2.79
C TRP A 51 18.16 -5.03 -1.98
N ILE A 52 17.11 -4.66 -1.20
CA ILE A 52 17.14 -3.49 -0.33
C ILE A 52 18.21 -3.63 0.74
N GLU A 53 18.31 -4.79 1.39
CA GLU A 53 19.34 -5.08 2.38
C GLU A 53 20.74 -4.96 1.77
N MET A 54 20.95 -5.52 0.59
CA MET A 54 22.23 -5.44 -0.13
C MET A 54 22.60 -3.98 -0.47
N LYS A 55 21.64 -3.17 -0.90
CA LYS A 55 21.86 -1.79 -1.33
C LYS A 55 22.07 -0.81 -0.17
N SER A 56 21.28 -0.96 0.87
CA SER A 56 21.32 -0.07 2.04
C SER A 56 22.33 -0.50 3.09
N GLN A 57 22.81 -1.74 3.05
CA GLN A 57 23.59 -2.40 4.12
C GLN A 57 22.82 -2.41 5.46
N ARG A 58 21.49 -2.40 5.40
CA ARG A 58 20.56 -2.43 6.54
C ARG A 58 19.50 -3.47 6.30
N LYS A 59 19.24 -4.30 7.30
CA LYS A 59 18.17 -5.29 7.23
C LYS A 59 16.82 -4.62 7.42
N PRO A 60 15.88 -4.72 6.45
CA PRO A 60 14.52 -4.21 6.63
C PRO A 60 13.80 -4.93 7.76
N ILE A 61 13.02 -4.18 8.55
CA ILE A 61 12.28 -4.68 9.71
C ILE A 61 10.79 -4.60 9.40
N HIS A 62 10.10 -5.72 9.58
CA HIS A 62 8.65 -5.79 9.39
C HIS A 62 7.92 -5.06 10.52
N LEU A 63 6.89 -4.29 10.16
CA LEU A 63 5.95 -3.67 11.10
C LEU A 63 4.55 -4.20 10.85
N SER A 64 3.83 -4.45 11.94
CA SER A 64 2.40 -4.73 11.92
C SER A 64 1.59 -3.46 11.60
N ARG A 65 0.31 -3.63 11.23
CA ARG A 65 -0.60 -2.51 11.02
C ARG A 65 -0.64 -1.56 12.21
N ASN A 66 -0.80 -2.10 13.42
CA ASN A 66 -0.89 -1.29 14.63
C ASN A 66 0.36 -0.43 14.85
N GLN A 67 1.55 -1.00 14.62
CA GLN A 67 2.82 -0.25 14.76
C GLN A 67 2.93 0.90 13.76
N VAL A 68 2.39 0.73 12.55
CA VAL A 68 2.39 1.79 11.53
C VAL A 68 1.28 2.82 11.80
N GLU A 69 0.06 2.37 12.13
CA GLU A 69 -1.10 3.25 12.32
C GLU A 69 -1.03 4.04 13.64
N GLU A 70 -0.48 3.47 14.72
CA GLU A 70 -0.19 4.20 15.96
C GLU A 70 0.98 5.18 15.81
N SER A 71 1.85 4.95 14.84
CA SER A 71 2.96 5.79 14.34
C SER A 71 3.95 6.35 15.38
N LYS A 72 3.62 6.35 16.66
CA LYS A 72 4.39 7.02 17.70
C LYS A 72 5.86 6.57 17.75
N GLU A 73 6.10 5.25 17.72
CA GLU A 73 7.47 4.71 17.78
C GLU A 73 8.28 5.10 16.56
N LEU A 74 7.68 5.07 15.36
CA LEU A 74 8.31 5.49 14.12
C LEU A 74 8.67 6.98 14.14
N VAL A 75 7.73 7.82 14.59
CA VAL A 75 7.91 9.27 14.65
C VAL A 75 8.94 9.65 15.69
N ASP A 76 8.93 9.00 16.87
CA ASP A 76 9.92 9.28 17.91
C ASP A 76 11.32 8.83 17.48
N LEU A 77 11.47 7.67 16.81
CA LEU A 77 12.73 7.23 16.26
C LEU A 77 13.22 8.18 15.16
N ALA A 78 12.32 8.69 14.32
CA ALA A 78 12.66 9.62 13.24
C ALA A 78 13.13 11.01 13.73
N LYS A 79 12.91 11.36 15.00
CA LYS A 79 13.49 12.57 15.61
C LYS A 79 15.00 12.44 15.91
N GLU A 80 15.48 11.21 15.96
CA GLU A 80 16.87 10.93 16.36
C GLU A 80 17.71 10.39 15.21
N THR A 81 17.08 9.70 14.25
CA THR A 81 17.74 8.98 13.14
C THR A 81 16.97 9.09 11.84
N ASN A 82 17.60 8.75 10.73
CA ASN A 82 16.94 8.64 9.43
C ASN A 82 16.18 7.30 9.32
N VAL A 83 14.87 7.37 9.20
CA VAL A 83 13.97 6.20 9.17
C VAL A 83 13.24 6.17 7.85
N SER A 84 13.19 5.03 7.17
CA SER A 84 12.34 4.84 5.97
C SER A 84 11.23 3.83 6.22
N LEU A 85 10.04 4.10 5.68
CA LEU A 85 8.94 3.14 5.59
C LEU A 85 8.70 2.77 4.13
N LEU A 86 8.71 1.47 3.83
CA LEU A 86 8.55 0.92 2.48
C LEU A 86 7.13 0.42 2.26
N ILE A 87 6.53 0.83 1.15
CA ILE A 87 5.16 0.49 0.75
C ILE A 87 5.19 -0.08 -0.67
N VAL A 88 4.55 -1.22 -0.90
CA VAL A 88 4.40 -1.77 -2.26
C VAL A 88 3.46 -0.90 -3.08
N GLY A 89 3.77 -0.66 -4.34
CA GLY A 89 3.05 0.28 -5.19
C GLY A 89 3.43 1.72 -4.91
N ASP A 90 2.44 2.61 -4.86
CA ASP A 90 2.61 4.01 -4.48
C ASP A 90 2.40 4.20 -2.98
N ALA A 91 3.20 5.04 -2.37
CA ALA A 91 3.27 5.26 -0.93
C ALA A 91 1.93 5.69 -0.27
N LEU A 92 1.04 6.35 -1.01
CA LEU A 92 -0.23 6.88 -0.48
C LEU A 92 -1.47 6.40 -1.24
N SER A 93 -1.32 5.58 -2.29
CA SER A 93 -2.45 5.13 -3.10
C SER A 93 -3.17 3.94 -2.48
N ALA A 94 -4.42 4.12 -2.07
CA ALA A 94 -5.26 3.13 -1.41
C ALA A 94 -4.68 2.59 -0.09
N THR A 95 -4.03 3.45 0.67
CA THR A 95 -3.40 3.15 1.96
C THR A 95 -3.87 4.11 3.05
N THR A 96 -3.58 3.78 4.31
CA THR A 96 -3.87 4.63 5.49
C THR A 96 -2.67 5.50 5.91
N HIS A 97 -1.55 5.44 5.18
CA HIS A 97 -0.27 6.08 5.56
C HIS A 97 -0.30 7.61 5.62
N VAL A 98 -1.37 8.24 5.12
CA VAL A 98 -1.62 9.68 5.34
C VAL A 98 -1.64 10.04 6.82
N SER A 99 -2.08 9.13 7.71
CA SER A 99 -2.06 9.34 9.15
C SER A 99 -0.63 9.56 9.67
N LEU A 100 0.31 8.72 9.25
CA LEU A 100 1.73 8.85 9.59
C LEU A 100 2.31 10.19 9.13
N LEU A 101 1.98 10.64 7.91
CA LEU A 101 2.39 11.94 7.39
C LEU A 101 1.89 13.10 8.27
N LEU A 102 0.64 13.01 8.74
CA LEU A 102 0.05 14.02 9.62
C LEU A 102 0.70 14.01 11.01
N ASP A 103 1.02 12.84 11.53
CA ASP A 103 1.64 12.70 12.84
C ASP A 103 3.11 13.18 12.83
N CYS A 104 3.87 12.91 11.77
CA CYS A 104 5.18 13.51 11.55
C CYS A 104 5.09 15.03 11.60
N ARG A 105 4.16 15.62 10.85
CA ARG A 105 3.95 17.08 10.82
C ARG A 105 3.64 17.66 12.20
N LYS A 106 2.75 17.01 12.98
CA LYS A 106 2.41 17.43 14.34
C LYS A 106 3.62 17.40 15.29
N ASN A 107 4.55 16.48 15.04
CA ASN A 107 5.71 16.26 15.89
C ASN A 107 6.99 16.96 15.39
N GLY A 108 6.92 17.74 14.31
CA GLY A 108 8.05 18.47 13.76
C GLY A 108 9.07 17.59 13.02
N VAL A 109 8.71 16.36 12.65
CA VAL A 109 9.51 15.46 11.84
C VAL A 109 9.25 15.73 10.36
N GLU A 110 10.31 15.91 9.57
CA GLU A 110 10.18 16.04 8.11
C GLU A 110 9.80 14.69 7.50
N CYS A 111 8.58 14.58 6.98
CA CYS A 111 8.12 13.39 6.27
C CYS A 111 8.07 13.66 4.77
N GLN A 112 8.87 12.93 4.01
CA GLN A 112 8.92 12.99 2.56
C GLN A 112 8.15 11.82 1.97
N VAL A 113 7.27 12.07 0.99
CA VAL A 113 6.61 11.02 0.22
C VAL A 113 7.36 10.83 -1.10
N ILE A 114 7.85 9.61 -1.34
CA ILE A 114 8.46 9.21 -2.61
C ILE A 114 7.46 8.34 -3.35
N HIS A 115 6.76 8.97 -4.29
CA HIS A 115 5.73 8.33 -5.10
C HIS A 115 6.29 7.30 -6.08
N ASN A 116 5.44 6.34 -6.47
CA ASN A 116 5.78 5.34 -7.49
C ASN A 116 4.50 4.87 -8.21
N ALA A 117 4.64 3.92 -9.14
CA ALA A 117 3.51 3.34 -9.84
C ALA A 117 2.54 2.63 -8.90
N SER A 118 1.24 2.87 -9.10
CA SER A 118 0.15 2.20 -8.38
C SER A 118 -0.65 1.31 -9.34
N VAL A 119 -1.15 0.19 -8.83
CA VAL A 119 -2.10 -0.66 -9.57
C VAL A 119 -3.34 0.13 -9.99
N LEU A 120 -3.75 1.15 -9.23
CA LEU A 120 -4.92 1.99 -9.54
C LEU A 120 -4.81 2.69 -10.90
N THR A 121 -3.59 3.04 -11.30
CA THR A 121 -3.33 3.68 -12.60
C THR A 121 -2.80 2.71 -13.64
N ALA A 122 -1.98 1.73 -13.23
CA ALA A 122 -1.32 0.81 -14.16
C ALA A 122 -2.28 -0.22 -14.76
N VAL A 123 -3.29 -0.68 -14.00
CA VAL A 123 -4.20 -1.76 -14.44
C VAL A 123 -4.97 -1.39 -15.72
N ALA A 124 -5.38 -0.16 -15.87
CA ALA A 124 -6.08 0.29 -17.08
C ALA A 124 -5.22 0.08 -18.33
N GLY A 125 -3.97 0.53 -18.30
CA GLY A 125 -3.03 0.37 -19.43
C GLY A 125 -2.73 -1.09 -19.75
N VAL A 126 -2.55 -1.94 -18.73
CA VAL A 126 -2.32 -3.39 -18.91
C VAL A 126 -3.49 -4.07 -19.63
N LEU A 127 -4.72 -3.61 -19.37
CA LEU A 127 -5.94 -4.13 -19.98
C LEU A 127 -6.28 -3.47 -21.34
N GLY A 128 -5.48 -2.52 -21.83
CA GLY A 128 -5.76 -1.75 -23.04
C GLY A 128 -6.93 -0.78 -22.88
N LEU A 129 -7.26 -0.41 -21.65
CA LEU A 129 -8.33 0.52 -21.30
C LEU A 129 -7.77 1.91 -20.97
N GLN A 130 -8.67 2.90 -20.97
CA GLN A 130 -8.32 4.27 -20.60
C GLN A 130 -8.71 4.56 -19.15
N HIS A 131 -7.78 5.04 -18.35
CA HIS A 131 -7.97 5.27 -16.92
C HIS A 131 -9.17 6.21 -16.60
N TYR A 132 -9.42 7.20 -17.45
CA TYR A 132 -10.53 8.16 -17.26
C TYR A 132 -11.92 7.55 -17.47
N ASN A 133 -12.01 6.32 -17.99
CA ASN A 133 -13.27 5.57 -18.11
C ASN A 133 -13.56 4.70 -16.88
N PHE A 134 -12.78 4.82 -15.82
CA PHE A 134 -13.01 4.13 -14.57
C PHE A 134 -13.76 5.02 -13.58
N GLY A 135 -14.75 4.45 -12.91
CA GLY A 135 -15.45 5.10 -11.80
C GLY A 135 -14.71 4.91 -10.46
N PRO A 136 -15.35 5.30 -9.35
CA PRO A 136 -14.79 5.14 -8.01
C PRO A 136 -14.34 3.71 -7.72
N VAL A 137 -13.14 3.58 -7.15
CA VAL A 137 -12.54 2.29 -6.76
C VAL A 137 -13.35 1.65 -5.64
N ALA A 138 -13.58 0.34 -5.73
CA ALA A 138 -14.20 -0.47 -4.70
C ALA A 138 -13.17 -1.43 -4.07
N THR A 139 -13.35 -1.77 -2.79
CA THR A 139 -12.57 -2.80 -2.12
C THR A 139 -13.55 -3.86 -1.59
N LEU A 140 -13.42 -5.10 -2.07
CA LEU A 140 -14.15 -6.23 -1.52
C LEU A 140 -13.37 -6.82 -0.36
N VAL A 141 -14.09 -7.21 0.70
CA VAL A 141 -13.49 -7.80 1.89
C VAL A 141 -13.87 -9.27 2.03
N LEU A 142 -12.97 -10.05 2.62
CA LEU A 142 -13.24 -11.43 2.99
C LEU A 142 -14.38 -11.47 4.01
N PRO A 143 -15.41 -12.30 3.82
CA PRO A 143 -16.52 -12.41 4.76
C PRO A 143 -16.02 -12.88 6.14
N GLU A 144 -16.46 -12.21 7.19
CA GLU A 144 -16.21 -12.61 8.58
C GLU A 144 -17.54 -12.73 9.32
N GLY A 145 -17.94 -13.96 9.62
CA GLY A 145 -19.25 -14.21 10.25
C GLY A 145 -20.39 -13.56 9.45
N ASN A 146 -21.11 -12.64 10.08
CA ASN A 146 -22.21 -11.90 9.47
C ASN A 146 -21.78 -10.59 8.80
N TYR A 147 -20.48 -10.23 8.85
CA TYR A 147 -19.99 -9.00 8.23
C TYR A 147 -19.81 -9.19 6.73
N LYS A 148 -20.74 -8.64 5.96
CA LYS A 148 -20.76 -8.62 4.49
C LYS A 148 -21.18 -7.22 4.05
N PRO A 149 -20.27 -6.27 3.93
CA PRO A 149 -20.62 -4.91 3.55
C PRO A 149 -21.11 -4.87 2.09
N LEU A 150 -22.26 -4.22 1.87
CA LEU A 150 -22.84 -4.04 0.53
C LEU A 150 -22.30 -2.79 -0.19
N SER A 151 -21.75 -1.83 0.54
CA SER A 151 -21.28 -0.55 -0.03
C SER A 151 -20.27 -0.69 -1.18
N PRO A 152 -19.32 -1.65 -1.21
CA PRO A 152 -18.49 -1.87 -2.38
C PRO A 152 -19.29 -2.33 -3.60
N ILE A 153 -20.28 -3.19 -3.38
CA ILE A 153 -21.18 -3.70 -4.44
C ILE A 153 -22.03 -2.57 -5.03
N ASP A 154 -22.58 -1.71 -4.18
CA ASP A 154 -23.39 -0.56 -4.62
C ASP A 154 -22.53 0.40 -5.47
N LYS A 155 -21.28 0.60 -5.08
CA LYS A 155 -20.32 1.41 -5.85
C LYS A 155 -20.05 0.80 -7.23
N ILE A 156 -19.86 -0.53 -7.32
CA ILE A 156 -19.65 -1.23 -8.59
C ILE A 156 -20.92 -1.11 -9.48
N LYS A 157 -22.11 -1.30 -8.91
CA LYS A 157 -23.39 -1.12 -9.64
C LYS A 157 -23.52 0.29 -10.20
N THR A 158 -23.24 1.30 -9.40
CA THR A 158 -23.24 2.70 -9.85
C THR A 158 -22.25 2.95 -10.99
N ASN A 159 -21.05 2.36 -10.94
CA ASN A 159 -20.10 2.45 -12.04
C ASN A 159 -20.68 1.83 -13.33
N ILE A 160 -21.28 0.65 -13.24
CA ILE A 160 -21.91 -0.04 -14.38
C ILE A 160 -23.04 0.83 -14.97
N GLU A 161 -23.94 1.35 -14.13
CA GLU A 161 -25.05 2.23 -14.54
C GLU A 161 -24.56 3.47 -15.29
N ASN A 162 -23.39 4.01 -14.90
CA ASN A 162 -22.76 5.16 -15.54
C ASN A 162 -21.89 4.78 -16.76
N GLY A 163 -21.83 3.50 -17.16
CA GLY A 163 -21.00 3.01 -18.25
C GLY A 163 -19.48 3.04 -17.96
N ASN A 164 -19.10 3.06 -16.69
CA ASN A 164 -17.72 3.09 -16.24
C ASN A 164 -17.19 1.69 -15.93
N HIS A 165 -15.88 1.48 -16.12
CA HIS A 165 -15.16 0.35 -15.57
C HIS A 165 -14.97 0.50 -14.06
N SER A 166 -14.77 -0.62 -13.36
CA SER A 166 -14.45 -0.63 -11.93
C SER A 166 -13.09 -1.27 -11.68
N VAL A 167 -12.23 -0.59 -10.92
CA VAL A 167 -11.13 -1.26 -10.23
C VAL A 167 -11.67 -1.81 -8.92
N VAL A 168 -11.50 -3.11 -8.73
CA VAL A 168 -11.91 -3.79 -7.50
C VAL A 168 -10.66 -4.29 -6.80
N LEU A 169 -10.31 -3.68 -5.67
CA LEU A 169 -9.24 -4.13 -4.80
C LEU A 169 -9.72 -5.32 -3.98
N LEU A 170 -8.83 -6.27 -3.77
CA LEU A 170 -9.11 -7.53 -3.08
C LEU A 170 -8.48 -7.49 -1.68
N ASP A 171 -9.22 -7.98 -0.70
CA ASP A 171 -8.82 -7.97 0.70
C ASP A 171 -7.57 -8.78 1.00
N ILE A 172 -6.78 -8.27 1.92
CA ILE A 172 -5.59 -8.90 2.47
C ILE A 172 -5.75 -8.95 3.99
N LYS A 173 -5.68 -10.15 4.53
CA LYS A 173 -5.67 -10.43 5.97
C LYS A 173 -4.29 -10.98 6.33
N ALA A 174 -3.36 -10.11 6.61
CA ALA A 174 -1.97 -10.44 6.96
C ALA A 174 -1.49 -9.69 8.21
N ASP A 175 -2.44 -9.23 9.02
CA ASP A 175 -2.16 -8.36 10.18
C ASP A 175 -1.98 -9.15 11.47
N ASN A 176 -2.50 -10.38 11.53
CA ASN A 176 -2.44 -11.23 12.71
C ASN A 176 -1.21 -12.15 12.61
N PRO A 177 -0.20 -12.00 13.49
CA PRO A 177 1.00 -12.86 13.46
C PRO A 177 0.71 -14.31 13.85
N ASP A 178 -0.45 -14.58 14.49
CA ASP A 178 -0.86 -15.92 14.94
C ASP A 178 -1.68 -16.68 13.90
N GLU A 179 -1.97 -16.06 12.74
CA GLU A 179 -2.74 -16.65 11.67
C GLU A 179 -1.97 -16.63 10.35
N ASP A 180 -2.16 -17.67 9.53
CA ASP A 180 -1.64 -17.66 8.17
C ASP A 180 -2.29 -16.52 7.34
N PRO A 181 -1.51 -15.76 6.57
CA PRO A 181 -2.05 -14.68 5.77
C PRO A 181 -3.06 -15.19 4.73
N ARG A 182 -4.21 -14.51 4.64
CA ARG A 182 -5.27 -14.81 3.69
C ARG A 182 -5.38 -13.70 2.64
N TYR A 183 -5.38 -14.09 1.40
CA TYR A 183 -5.52 -13.19 0.26
C TYR A 183 -6.80 -13.54 -0.50
N MET A 184 -7.68 -12.56 -0.70
CA MET A 184 -8.86 -12.77 -1.53
C MET A 184 -8.45 -13.04 -2.98
N THR A 185 -8.97 -14.11 -3.56
CA THR A 185 -8.76 -14.42 -4.97
C THR A 185 -9.77 -13.70 -5.86
N ALA A 186 -9.42 -13.52 -7.15
CA ALA A 186 -10.35 -12.96 -8.13
C ALA A 186 -11.64 -13.81 -8.27
N SER A 187 -11.54 -15.14 -8.13
CA SER A 187 -12.70 -16.02 -8.14
C SER A 187 -13.65 -15.77 -6.96
N GLN A 188 -13.10 -15.63 -5.75
CA GLN A 188 -13.90 -15.30 -4.56
C GLN A 188 -14.59 -13.94 -4.70
N ALA A 189 -13.88 -12.93 -5.24
CA ALA A 189 -14.47 -11.62 -5.51
C ALA A 189 -15.61 -11.72 -6.54
N ALA A 190 -15.40 -12.46 -7.63
CA ALA A 190 -16.44 -12.68 -8.65
C ALA A 190 -17.67 -13.39 -8.08
N GLU A 191 -17.49 -14.40 -7.24
CA GLU A 191 -18.58 -15.08 -6.55
C GLU A 191 -19.36 -14.14 -5.64
N GLN A 192 -18.70 -13.27 -4.87
CA GLN A 192 -19.37 -12.27 -4.05
C GLN A 192 -20.20 -11.30 -4.89
N MET A 193 -19.65 -10.82 -6.00
CA MET A 193 -20.34 -9.91 -6.92
C MET A 193 -21.60 -10.56 -7.54
N ILE A 194 -21.49 -11.82 -7.99
CA ILE A 194 -22.62 -12.58 -8.57
C ILE A 194 -23.69 -12.80 -7.50
N GLN A 195 -23.33 -13.23 -6.29
CA GLN A 195 -24.27 -13.43 -5.19
C GLN A 195 -25.01 -12.14 -4.80
N ALA A 196 -24.36 -10.99 -5.00
CA ALA A 196 -24.94 -9.68 -4.77
C ALA A 196 -25.71 -9.09 -5.97
N GLY A 197 -25.92 -9.90 -7.03
CA GLY A 197 -26.73 -9.55 -8.20
C GLY A 197 -26.03 -8.70 -9.25
N ILE A 198 -24.70 -8.77 -9.34
CA ILE A 198 -23.97 -8.26 -10.51
C ILE A 198 -24.00 -9.35 -11.58
N GLU A 199 -24.59 -9.02 -12.74
CA GLU A 199 -24.72 -9.95 -13.84
C GLU A 199 -23.38 -10.23 -14.54
N LYS A 200 -23.23 -11.45 -15.06
CA LYS A 200 -22.13 -11.79 -15.98
C LYS A 200 -22.47 -11.20 -17.35
N ASN A 201 -21.71 -10.21 -17.78
CA ASN A 201 -21.72 -9.77 -19.18
C ASN A 201 -20.67 -10.52 -19.98
#